data_f1bc8fa81059a58866bb5abdd38514f0
#
_entry.id   f1bc8fa81059a58866bb5abdd38514f0
#
_cell.length_a   1.000
_cell.length_b   1.000
_cell.length_c   1.000
_cell.angle_alpha   90.00
_cell.angle_beta   90.00
_cell.angle_gamma   90.00
#
_symmetry.space_group_name_H-M   'P 1'
#
loop_
_entity.id
_entity.type
_entity.pdbx_description
1 polymer ?
#
loop_
_entity_poly.entity_id
_entity_poly.type
_entity_poly.pdbx_seq_one_letter_code
_entity_poly.pdbx_strand_id
1 'polypeptide(L)'
;SIGISAGDGSDMASVLQMLIVLTVISLAPSILIMLTSFTRIVIVLHFTRAAIGTQTVPPNQIIIGLSLFLTVFVMAPTFTEIYDNAITPLSNKPLRTFMLKQTSTKDLDTFLKIAGYEEGSVKSEDDITLRVLIPSFIISELRIAFIIGFLIYLPFIVIDMVVSSTLMSMGMMMLPPTTISTPFKILLFVMADGWNLIIGNLMMTFK
;
A
#
# COMPACT_ATOMS: atom_id res chain seq x y z
N SER A 1 -33.78 30.76 -9.19
CA SER A 1 -33.49 30.25 -10.53
C SER A 1 -32.16 30.82 -11.00
N ILE A 2 -31.13 29.97 -10.98
CA ILE A 2 -29.83 30.31 -11.52
C ILE A 2 -29.98 30.13 -13.05
N GLY A 3 -30.15 31.25 -13.76
CA GLY A 3 -30.16 31.26 -15.20
C GLY A 3 -28.76 31.02 -15.74
N ILE A 4 -28.51 29.83 -16.27
CA ILE A 4 -27.34 29.55 -17.08
C ILE A 4 -27.65 30.15 -18.46
N SER A 5 -27.25 31.39 -18.70
CA SER A 5 -27.23 31.94 -20.04
C SER A 5 -26.10 31.25 -20.82
N ALA A 6 -26.49 30.55 -21.87
CA ALA A 6 -25.57 29.98 -22.87
C ALA A 6 -24.92 31.16 -23.65
N GLY A 7 -23.86 31.72 -23.08
CA GLY A 7 -23.07 32.80 -23.66
C GLY A 7 -21.65 32.34 -23.82
N ASP A 8 -21.21 32.34 -25.04
CA ASP A 8 -19.84 32.28 -25.55
C ASP A 8 -19.02 31.01 -25.23
N GLY A 9 -18.44 30.39 -26.25
CA GLY A 9 -17.62 29.17 -26.11
C GLY A 9 -16.41 29.32 -25.18
N SER A 10 -16.01 30.56 -24.82
CA SER A 10 -14.99 30.86 -23.83
C SER A 10 -15.41 30.53 -22.39
N ASP A 11 -16.69 30.76 -22.04
CA ASP A 11 -17.21 30.47 -20.71
C ASP A 11 -17.32 28.97 -20.47
N MET A 12 -17.73 28.21 -21.48
CA MET A 12 -17.81 26.76 -21.41
C MET A 12 -16.40 26.11 -21.29
N ALA A 13 -15.42 26.66 -22.03
CA ALA A 13 -14.03 26.22 -21.92
C ALA A 13 -13.46 26.50 -20.53
N SER A 14 -13.76 27.66 -19.94
CA SER A 14 -13.33 28.03 -18.60
C SER A 14 -13.94 27.14 -17.52
N VAL A 15 -15.23 26.79 -17.65
CA VAL A 15 -15.91 25.85 -16.74
C VAL A 15 -15.33 24.45 -16.84
N LEU A 16 -15.06 23.96 -18.05
CA LEU A 16 -14.41 22.65 -18.25
C LEU A 16 -13.00 22.63 -17.68
N GLN A 17 -12.20 23.69 -17.87
CA GLN A 17 -10.88 23.80 -17.29
C GLN A 17 -10.92 23.79 -15.76
N MET A 18 -11.87 24.50 -15.15
CA MET A 18 -12.06 24.52 -13.71
C MET A 18 -12.45 23.14 -13.18
N LEU A 19 -13.34 22.41 -13.87
CA LEU A 19 -13.74 21.06 -13.51
C LEU A 19 -12.55 20.09 -13.59
N ILE A 20 -11.72 20.17 -14.62
CA ILE A 20 -10.51 19.35 -14.76
C ILE A 20 -9.54 19.63 -13.61
N VAL A 21 -9.27 20.91 -13.32
CA VAL A 21 -8.37 21.29 -12.22
C VAL A 21 -8.89 20.78 -10.87
N LEU A 22 -10.18 20.97 -10.58
CA LEU A 22 -10.80 20.45 -9.36
C LEU A 22 -10.70 18.93 -9.28
N THR A 23 -10.92 18.21 -10.38
CA THR A 23 -10.81 16.75 -10.44
C THR A 23 -9.38 16.31 -10.16
N VAL A 24 -8.39 16.94 -10.77
CA VAL A 24 -6.96 16.64 -10.54
C VAL A 24 -6.58 16.90 -9.09
N ILE A 25 -6.99 18.03 -8.51
CA ILE A 25 -6.71 18.37 -7.10
C ILE A 25 -7.36 17.34 -6.15
N SER A 26 -8.59 16.90 -6.44
CA SER A 26 -9.27 15.91 -5.60
C SER A 26 -8.64 14.52 -5.69
N LEU A 27 -8.07 14.14 -6.83
CA LEU A 27 -7.43 12.83 -7.03
C LEU A 27 -5.95 12.83 -6.60
N ALA A 28 -5.29 13.98 -6.56
CA ALA A 28 -3.87 14.09 -6.26
C ALA A 28 -3.46 13.41 -4.94
N PRO A 29 -4.17 13.56 -3.81
CA PRO A 29 -3.80 12.88 -2.56
C PRO A 29 -3.84 11.34 -2.69
N SER A 30 -4.86 10.81 -3.37
CA SER A 30 -5.00 9.37 -3.58
C SER A 30 -3.88 8.83 -4.46
N ILE A 31 -3.53 9.52 -5.53
CA ILE A 31 -2.44 9.15 -6.42
C ILE A 31 -1.10 9.18 -5.67
N LEU A 32 -0.83 10.24 -4.91
CA LEU A 32 0.41 10.36 -4.13
C LEU A 32 0.56 9.21 -3.12
N ILE A 33 -0.52 8.88 -2.40
CA ILE A 33 -0.52 7.75 -1.46
C ILE A 33 -0.18 6.44 -2.19
N MET A 34 -0.76 6.20 -3.36
CA MET A 34 -0.52 4.98 -4.14
C MET A 34 0.89 4.89 -4.74
N LEU A 35 1.58 6.01 -4.93
CA LEU A 35 2.96 6.07 -5.46
C LEU A 35 4.04 5.99 -4.37
N THR A 36 3.65 5.81 -3.11
CA THR A 36 4.56 5.76 -1.97
C THR A 36 4.56 4.37 -1.32
N SER A 37 5.36 4.19 -0.27
CA SER A 37 5.38 2.98 0.56
C SER A 37 4.08 2.73 1.34
N PHE A 38 3.12 3.66 1.33
CA PHE A 38 1.87 3.58 2.09
C PHE A 38 1.08 2.30 1.81
N THR A 39 0.96 1.91 0.53
CA THR A 39 0.18 0.75 0.12
C THR A 39 0.66 -0.53 0.81
N ARG A 40 1.98 -0.80 0.81
CA ARG A 40 2.56 -1.97 1.49
C ARG A 40 2.31 -1.90 3.00
N ILE A 41 2.60 -0.77 3.61
CA ILE A 41 2.52 -0.60 5.06
C ILE A 41 1.09 -0.79 5.57
N VAL A 42 0.11 -0.12 4.96
CA VAL A 42 -1.29 -0.20 5.41
C VAL A 42 -1.85 -1.62 5.29
N ILE A 43 -1.53 -2.31 4.20
CA ILE A 43 -2.00 -3.70 3.98
C ILE A 43 -1.38 -4.63 5.02
N VAL A 44 -0.07 -4.57 5.26
CA VAL A 44 0.61 -5.41 6.25
C VAL A 44 0.05 -5.17 7.65
N LEU A 45 -0.19 -3.92 8.05
CA LEU A 45 -0.79 -3.62 9.35
C LEU A 45 -2.24 -4.12 9.47
N HIS A 46 -3.02 -4.07 8.39
CA HIS A 46 -4.34 -4.68 8.36
C HIS A 46 -4.28 -6.22 8.51
N PHE A 47 -3.36 -6.87 7.81
CA PHE A 47 -3.13 -8.31 7.99
C PHE A 47 -2.69 -8.67 9.40
N THR A 48 -1.83 -7.87 10.02
CA THR A 48 -1.42 -8.04 11.41
C THR A 48 -2.61 -8.03 12.34
N ARG A 49 -3.49 -7.03 12.24
CA ARG A 49 -4.72 -6.96 13.03
C ARG A 49 -5.61 -8.18 12.80
N ALA A 50 -5.80 -8.58 11.56
CA ALA A 50 -6.62 -9.74 11.21
C ALA A 50 -6.02 -11.04 11.75
N ALA A 51 -4.70 -11.21 11.69
CA ALA A 51 -3.99 -12.38 12.19
C ALA A 51 -4.16 -12.56 13.71
N ILE A 52 -4.08 -11.49 14.49
CA ILE A 52 -4.31 -11.49 15.94
C ILE A 52 -5.76 -11.88 16.29
N GLY A 53 -6.68 -11.76 15.33
CA GLY A 53 -8.09 -12.08 15.53
C GLY A 53 -8.92 -10.91 16.09
N THR A 54 -8.36 -9.72 16.17
CA THR A 54 -9.08 -8.51 16.57
C THR A 54 -9.71 -7.86 15.35
N GLN A 55 -11.04 -7.76 15.32
CA GLN A 55 -11.75 -7.18 14.17
C GLN A 55 -11.71 -5.64 14.16
N THR A 56 -11.66 -5.04 15.34
CA THR A 56 -11.84 -3.58 15.52
C THR A 56 -10.68 -2.89 16.23
N VAL A 57 -9.75 -3.63 16.83
CA VAL A 57 -8.63 -3.08 17.62
C VAL A 57 -7.30 -3.51 17.00
N PRO A 58 -6.39 -2.57 16.68
CA PRO A 58 -6.56 -1.11 16.73
C PRO A 58 -7.58 -0.58 15.69
N PRO A 59 -8.27 0.55 15.98
CA PRO A 59 -9.20 1.19 15.03
C PRO A 59 -8.52 1.56 13.70
N ASN A 60 -9.32 1.63 12.62
CA ASN A 60 -8.79 1.96 11.28
C ASN A 60 -8.01 3.27 11.26
N GLN A 61 -8.46 4.29 12.00
CA GLN A 61 -7.78 5.57 12.08
C GLN A 61 -6.35 5.46 12.62
N ILE A 62 -6.14 4.58 13.61
CA ILE A 62 -4.80 4.33 14.18
C ILE A 62 -3.92 3.63 13.15
N ILE A 63 -4.44 2.62 12.45
CA ILE A 63 -3.68 1.91 11.40
C ILE A 63 -3.31 2.86 10.26
N ILE A 64 -4.26 3.67 9.79
CA ILE A 64 -4.01 4.64 8.72
C ILE A 64 -3.02 5.71 9.19
N GLY A 65 -3.20 6.28 10.39
CA GLY A 65 -2.30 7.28 10.95
C GLY A 65 -0.87 6.76 11.10
N LEU A 66 -0.73 5.54 11.65
CA LEU A 66 0.57 4.88 11.78
C LEU A 66 1.19 4.60 10.41
N SER A 67 0.40 4.13 9.44
CA SER A 67 0.87 3.89 8.06
C SER A 67 1.37 5.17 7.41
N LEU A 68 0.68 6.29 7.59
CA LEU A 68 1.13 7.59 7.07
C LEU A 68 2.44 8.04 7.72
N PHE A 69 2.55 7.89 9.04
CA PHE A 69 3.76 8.25 9.77
C PHE A 69 4.98 7.44 9.31
N LEU A 70 4.81 6.13 9.20
CA LEU A 70 5.85 5.24 8.71
C LEU A 70 6.18 5.52 7.23
N THR A 71 5.19 5.89 6.41
CA THR A 71 5.41 6.28 5.02
C THR A 71 6.29 7.52 4.93
N VAL A 72 6.01 8.55 5.71
CA VAL A 72 6.84 9.76 5.75
C VAL A 72 8.28 9.41 6.17
N PHE A 73 8.44 8.52 7.13
CA PHE A 73 9.75 8.07 7.58
C PHE A 73 10.54 7.34 6.47
N VAL A 74 9.90 6.39 5.76
CA VAL A 74 10.52 5.66 4.64
C VAL A 74 10.82 6.58 3.46
N MET A 75 9.90 7.50 3.15
CA MET A 75 10.00 8.40 2.00
C MET A 75 10.85 9.66 2.27
N ALA A 76 11.32 9.86 3.51
CA ALA A 76 12.09 11.04 3.87
C ALA A 76 13.29 11.31 2.92
N PRO A 77 14.13 10.33 2.56
CA PRO A 77 15.23 10.56 1.60
C PRO A 77 14.71 11.04 0.24
N THR A 78 13.66 10.39 -0.28
CA THR A 78 13.05 10.74 -1.57
C THR A 78 12.49 12.17 -1.56
N PHE A 79 11.84 12.57 -0.46
CA PHE A 79 11.30 13.93 -0.32
C PHE A 79 12.41 14.97 -0.19
N THR A 80 13.50 14.65 0.48
CA THR A 80 14.68 15.54 0.57
C THR A 80 15.28 15.74 -0.82
N GLU A 81 15.47 14.68 -1.60
CA GLU A 81 15.96 14.77 -2.97
C GLU A 81 15.03 15.59 -3.88
N ILE A 82 13.71 15.50 -3.71
CA ILE A 82 12.74 16.33 -4.43
C ILE A 82 12.92 17.80 -4.05
N TYR A 83 13.09 18.09 -2.77
CA TYR A 83 13.25 19.44 -2.27
C TYR A 83 14.56 20.09 -2.76
N ASP A 84 15.67 19.36 -2.67
CA ASP A 84 16.99 19.85 -3.07
C ASP A 84 17.09 20.08 -4.59
N ASN A 85 16.36 19.28 -5.38
CA ASN A 85 16.26 19.42 -6.83
C ASN A 85 15.11 20.33 -7.29
N ALA A 86 14.42 21.03 -6.37
CA ALA A 86 13.28 21.91 -6.67
C ALA A 86 13.62 23.10 -7.59
N ILE A 87 14.89 23.35 -7.88
CA ILE A 87 15.36 24.32 -8.89
C ILE A 87 15.02 23.84 -10.32
N THR A 88 14.80 22.53 -10.51
CA THR A 88 14.24 21.96 -11.74
C THR A 88 12.82 21.45 -11.45
N PRO A 89 11.78 22.29 -11.57
CA PRO A 89 10.45 22.06 -10.98
C PRO A 89 9.63 20.90 -11.56
N LEU A 90 10.21 20.03 -12.38
CA LEU A 90 9.55 18.86 -13.00
C LEU A 90 10.36 17.57 -12.91
N SER A 91 11.37 17.50 -12.03
CA SER A 91 12.12 16.26 -11.86
C SER A 91 11.33 15.27 -10.99
N ASN A 92 10.53 14.41 -11.62
CA ASN A 92 9.94 13.24 -10.98
C ASN A 92 10.97 12.10 -10.77
N LYS A 93 12.26 12.38 -11.01
CA LYS A 93 13.35 11.38 -10.90
C LYS A 93 13.42 10.67 -9.55
N PRO A 94 13.40 11.37 -8.38
CA PRO A 94 13.52 10.67 -7.10
C PRO A 94 12.37 9.69 -6.84
N LEU A 95 11.13 10.11 -7.13
CA LEU A 95 9.96 9.24 -6.97
C LEU A 95 9.99 8.07 -7.97
N ARG A 96 10.42 8.32 -9.20
CA ARG A 96 10.60 7.30 -10.22
C ARG A 96 11.66 6.28 -9.81
N THR A 97 12.80 6.73 -9.31
CA THR A 97 13.87 5.86 -8.79
C THR A 97 13.38 5.02 -7.63
N PHE A 98 12.64 5.60 -6.69
CA PHE A 98 12.00 4.85 -5.61
C PHE A 98 11.08 3.75 -6.16
N MET A 99 10.17 4.09 -7.07
CA MET A 99 9.23 3.11 -7.65
C MET A 99 9.99 1.99 -8.39
N LEU A 100 11.01 2.31 -9.18
CA LEU A 100 11.81 1.31 -9.90
C LEU A 100 12.51 0.35 -8.94
N LYS A 101 13.12 0.84 -7.87
CA LYS A 101 13.77 0.00 -6.85
C LYS A 101 12.81 -0.97 -6.16
N GLN A 102 11.56 -0.59 -6.00
CA GLN A 102 10.55 -1.42 -5.32
C GLN A 102 9.77 -2.32 -6.30
N THR A 103 9.87 -2.08 -7.61
CA THR A 103 9.14 -2.86 -8.63
C THR A 103 9.88 -4.14 -8.97
N SER A 104 9.18 -5.26 -8.97
CA SER A 104 9.70 -6.54 -9.45
C SER A 104 9.90 -6.52 -10.97
N THR A 105 11.02 -7.04 -11.44
CA THR A 105 11.30 -7.19 -12.89
C THR A 105 10.19 -7.93 -13.60
N LYS A 106 9.62 -8.98 -12.99
CA LYS A 106 8.52 -9.76 -13.55
C LYS A 106 7.26 -8.92 -13.79
N ASP A 107 6.92 -8.04 -12.84
CA ASP A 107 5.73 -7.18 -12.97
C ASP A 107 5.99 -6.10 -14.01
N LEU A 108 7.19 -5.53 -14.03
CA LEU A 108 7.60 -4.56 -15.03
C LEU A 108 7.53 -5.14 -16.44
N ASP A 109 8.09 -6.33 -16.67
CA ASP A 109 8.06 -7.02 -17.96
C ASP A 109 6.63 -7.31 -18.43
N THR A 110 5.75 -7.67 -17.50
CA THR A 110 4.34 -7.91 -17.80
C THR A 110 3.68 -6.64 -18.37
N PHE A 111 3.89 -5.50 -17.75
CA PHE A 111 3.29 -4.26 -18.22
C PHE A 111 3.98 -3.66 -19.45
N LEU A 112 5.28 -3.91 -19.63
CA LEU A 112 5.97 -3.57 -20.87
C LEU A 112 5.36 -4.33 -22.07
N LYS A 113 5.12 -5.64 -21.93
CA LYS A 113 4.46 -6.46 -22.96
C LYS A 113 3.04 -5.98 -23.25
N ILE A 114 2.25 -5.67 -22.22
CA ILE A 114 0.88 -5.13 -22.36
C ILE A 114 0.91 -3.78 -23.09
N ALA A 115 1.93 -2.96 -22.85
CA ALA A 115 2.08 -1.66 -23.49
C ALA A 115 2.64 -1.74 -24.92
N GLY A 116 2.97 -2.95 -25.42
CA GLY A 116 3.46 -3.18 -26.79
C GLY A 116 4.95 -2.94 -26.97
N TYR A 117 5.74 -2.95 -25.90
CA TYR A 117 7.20 -2.88 -26.01
C TYR A 117 7.76 -4.25 -26.46
N GLU A 118 8.64 -4.23 -27.44
CA GLU A 118 9.39 -5.43 -27.87
C GLU A 118 10.44 -5.82 -26.83
N GLU A 119 10.74 -7.12 -26.73
CA GLU A 119 11.79 -7.61 -25.83
C GLU A 119 13.15 -6.99 -26.21
N GLY A 120 13.78 -6.32 -25.23
CA GLY A 120 15.06 -5.62 -25.45
C GLY A 120 14.96 -4.19 -26.00
N SER A 121 13.76 -3.64 -26.19
CA SER A 121 13.57 -2.24 -26.63
C SER A 121 13.92 -1.23 -25.54
N VAL A 122 13.81 -1.61 -24.26
CA VAL A 122 14.15 -0.77 -23.10
C VAL A 122 15.63 -0.94 -22.81
N LYS A 123 16.42 0.11 -23.10
CA LYS A 123 17.89 0.14 -22.89
C LYS A 123 18.28 0.84 -21.61
N SER A 124 17.43 1.72 -21.10
CA SER A 124 17.67 2.46 -19.86
C SER A 124 16.38 2.58 -19.02
N GLU A 125 16.56 2.84 -17.74
CA GLU A 125 15.44 3.10 -16.82
C GLU A 125 14.61 4.31 -17.26
N ASP A 126 15.21 5.28 -17.93
CA ASP A 126 14.54 6.48 -18.42
C ASP A 126 13.57 6.21 -19.58
N ASP A 127 13.74 5.11 -20.31
CA ASP A 127 12.87 4.71 -21.43
C ASP A 127 11.49 4.19 -20.93
N ILE A 128 11.40 3.80 -19.67
CA ILE A 128 10.17 3.27 -19.10
C ILE A 128 9.19 4.42 -18.82
N THR A 129 8.06 4.45 -19.47
CA THR A 129 7.03 5.47 -19.24
C THR A 129 6.36 5.29 -17.88
N LEU A 130 5.92 6.40 -17.25
CA LEU A 130 5.13 6.33 -16.01
C LEU A 130 3.84 5.51 -16.17
N ARG A 131 3.28 5.48 -17.38
CA ARG A 131 2.10 4.67 -17.70
C ARG A 131 2.34 3.17 -17.47
N VAL A 132 3.57 2.69 -17.64
CA VAL A 132 3.98 1.31 -17.38
C VAL A 132 4.45 1.16 -15.94
N LEU A 133 5.25 2.09 -15.46
CA LEU A 133 5.88 2.00 -14.14
C LEU A 133 4.86 2.03 -12.99
N ILE A 134 3.87 2.93 -13.03
CA ILE A 134 2.89 3.08 -11.94
C ILE A 134 2.12 1.77 -11.68
N PRO A 135 1.45 1.16 -12.68
CA PRO A 135 0.73 -0.08 -12.42
C PRO A 135 1.66 -1.25 -12.05
N SER A 136 2.87 -1.33 -12.62
CA SER A 136 3.86 -2.34 -12.26
C SER A 136 4.28 -2.22 -10.79
N PHE A 137 4.52 -1.00 -10.33
CA PHE A 137 4.85 -0.70 -8.94
C PHE A 137 3.71 -1.10 -7.99
N ILE A 138 2.48 -0.68 -8.29
CA ILE A 138 1.32 -0.99 -7.44
C ILE A 138 1.13 -2.51 -7.31
N ILE A 139 1.24 -3.27 -8.41
CA ILE A 139 1.11 -4.73 -8.37
C ILE A 139 2.25 -5.37 -7.58
N SER A 140 3.48 -4.89 -7.72
CA SER A 140 4.62 -5.35 -6.92
C SER A 140 4.42 -5.08 -5.43
N GLU A 141 3.97 -3.90 -5.05
CA GLU A 141 3.66 -3.53 -3.66
C GLU A 141 2.56 -4.41 -3.06
N LEU A 142 1.48 -4.62 -3.82
CA LEU A 142 0.41 -5.52 -3.42
C LEU A 142 0.93 -6.94 -3.20
N ARG A 143 1.69 -7.49 -4.13
CA ARG A 143 2.26 -8.83 -4.02
C ARG A 143 3.12 -8.97 -2.77
N ILE A 144 4.05 -8.05 -2.54
CA ILE A 144 4.94 -8.07 -1.37
C ILE A 144 4.13 -7.95 -0.09
N ALA A 145 3.15 -7.03 -0.04
CA ALA A 145 2.29 -6.85 1.12
C ALA A 145 1.49 -8.12 1.46
N PHE A 146 0.96 -8.80 0.45
CA PHE A 146 0.23 -10.07 0.64
C PHE A 146 1.15 -11.20 1.11
N ILE A 147 2.37 -11.31 0.56
CA ILE A 147 3.35 -12.31 1.01
C ILE A 147 3.70 -12.07 2.49
N ILE A 148 4.04 -10.85 2.87
CA ILE A 148 4.37 -10.50 4.25
C ILE A 148 3.16 -10.76 5.15
N GLY A 149 1.97 -10.30 4.75
CA GLY A 149 0.74 -10.51 5.50
C GLY A 149 0.42 -12.00 5.72
N PHE A 150 0.60 -12.81 4.69
CA PHE A 150 0.44 -14.27 4.80
C PHE A 150 1.44 -14.88 5.78
N LEU A 151 2.71 -14.52 5.71
CA LEU A 151 3.73 -15.01 6.63
C LEU A 151 3.43 -14.64 8.09
N ILE A 152 2.93 -13.43 8.32
CA ILE A 152 2.48 -13.01 9.65
C ILE A 152 1.30 -13.86 10.12
N TYR A 153 0.42 -14.27 9.21
CA TYR A 153 -0.78 -15.04 9.55
C TYR A 153 -0.46 -16.49 9.99
N LEU A 154 0.64 -17.07 9.47
CA LEU A 154 0.98 -18.48 9.70
C LEU A 154 1.02 -18.90 11.19
N PRO A 155 1.75 -18.24 12.10
CA PRO A 155 1.79 -18.66 13.50
C PRO A 155 0.41 -18.59 14.17
N PHE A 156 -0.43 -17.66 13.77
CA PHE A 156 -1.77 -17.50 14.33
C PHE A 156 -2.75 -18.57 13.83
N ILE A 157 -2.61 -19.05 12.58
CA ILE A 157 -3.38 -20.18 12.07
C ILE A 157 -3.05 -21.44 12.87
N VAL A 158 -1.80 -21.67 13.25
CA VAL A 158 -1.42 -22.83 14.06
C VAL A 158 -2.15 -22.81 15.41
N ILE A 159 -2.24 -21.63 16.06
CA ILE A 159 -3.00 -21.49 17.30
C ILE A 159 -4.48 -21.83 17.07
N ASP A 160 -5.09 -21.30 15.98
CA ASP A 160 -6.49 -21.60 15.66
C ASP A 160 -6.71 -23.12 15.46
N MET A 161 -5.80 -23.79 14.76
CA MET A 161 -5.89 -25.25 14.53
C MET A 161 -5.80 -26.05 15.83
N VAL A 162 -4.85 -25.70 16.71
CA VAL A 162 -4.68 -26.37 18.00
C VAL A 162 -5.93 -26.19 18.88
N VAL A 163 -6.42 -24.94 19.00
CA VAL A 163 -7.61 -24.63 19.79
C VAL A 163 -8.84 -25.34 19.21
N SER A 164 -9.02 -25.29 17.88
CA SER A 164 -10.16 -25.97 17.23
C SER A 164 -10.12 -27.48 17.45
N SER A 165 -8.97 -28.13 17.31
CA SER A 165 -8.80 -29.55 17.50
C SER A 165 -9.11 -29.97 18.95
N THR A 166 -8.64 -29.18 19.92
CA THR A 166 -8.92 -29.48 21.35
C THR A 166 -10.41 -29.31 21.68
N LEU A 167 -11.06 -28.25 21.22
CA LEU A 167 -12.49 -28.01 21.46
C LEU A 167 -13.35 -29.12 20.83
N MET A 168 -13.02 -29.52 19.60
CA MET A 168 -13.74 -30.61 18.92
C MET A 168 -13.58 -31.97 19.68
N SER A 169 -12.38 -32.25 20.18
CA SER A 169 -12.14 -33.47 20.95
C SER A 169 -12.91 -33.52 22.29
N MET A 170 -13.20 -32.35 22.86
CA MET A 170 -14.03 -32.19 24.07
C MET A 170 -15.53 -32.16 23.78
N GLY A 171 -15.96 -32.32 22.52
CA GLY A 171 -17.36 -32.28 22.12
C GLY A 171 -18.00 -30.88 22.09
N MET A 172 -17.20 -29.83 22.24
CA MET A 172 -17.67 -28.42 22.25
C MET A 172 -17.84 -27.85 20.84
N MET A 173 -18.73 -28.48 20.03
CA MET A 173 -18.95 -28.05 18.63
C MET A 173 -19.66 -26.69 18.47
N MET A 174 -20.37 -26.22 19.50
CA MET A 174 -21.14 -24.97 19.42
C MET A 174 -20.33 -23.70 19.73
N LEU A 175 -19.12 -23.83 20.30
CA LEU A 175 -18.28 -22.66 20.61
C LEU A 175 -17.41 -22.30 19.40
N PRO A 176 -17.44 -21.05 18.94
CA PRO A 176 -16.59 -20.61 17.83
C PRO A 176 -15.11 -20.64 18.26
N PRO A 177 -14.27 -21.49 17.63
CA PRO A 177 -12.87 -21.65 18.03
C PRO A 177 -12.05 -20.36 18.00
N THR A 178 -12.38 -19.47 17.07
CA THR A 178 -11.73 -18.16 16.92
C THR A 178 -11.89 -17.25 18.13
N THR A 179 -13.02 -17.32 18.81
CA THR A 179 -13.26 -16.55 20.05
C THR A 179 -12.38 -17.03 21.19
N ILE A 180 -12.18 -18.35 21.27
CA ILE A 180 -11.33 -18.96 22.32
C ILE A 180 -9.86 -18.79 22.01
N SER A 181 -9.45 -18.81 20.74
CA SER A 181 -8.04 -18.65 20.33
C SER A 181 -7.54 -17.20 20.44
N THR A 182 -8.41 -16.20 20.33
CA THR A 182 -8.02 -14.78 20.34
C THR A 182 -7.18 -14.37 21.56
N PRO A 183 -7.50 -14.71 22.82
CA PRO A 183 -6.65 -14.40 23.97
C PRO A 183 -5.23 -14.96 23.84
N PHE A 184 -5.09 -16.18 23.35
CA PHE A 184 -3.77 -16.82 23.15
C PHE A 184 -2.96 -16.15 22.05
N LYS A 185 -3.63 -15.70 20.99
CA LYS A 185 -2.99 -14.93 19.91
C LYS A 185 -2.48 -13.58 20.42
N ILE A 186 -3.30 -12.87 21.19
CA ILE A 186 -2.89 -11.59 21.79
C ILE A 186 -1.71 -11.81 22.74
N LEU A 187 -1.78 -12.83 23.58
CA LEU A 187 -0.69 -13.15 24.52
C LEU A 187 0.62 -13.44 23.77
N LEU A 188 0.57 -14.32 22.76
CA LEU A 188 1.75 -14.61 21.92
C LEU A 188 2.31 -13.34 21.29
N PHE A 189 1.44 -12.50 20.73
CA PHE A 189 1.84 -11.27 20.06
C PHE A 189 2.52 -10.28 21.00
N VAL A 190 2.00 -10.13 22.21
CA VAL A 190 2.59 -9.26 23.25
C VAL A 190 3.91 -9.82 23.75
N MET A 191 3.98 -11.13 24.03
CA MET A 191 5.21 -11.78 24.51
C MET A 191 6.35 -11.76 23.49
N ALA A 192 6.02 -11.79 22.20
CA ALA A 192 6.99 -11.71 21.10
C ALA A 192 7.39 -10.27 20.75
N ASP A 193 6.90 -9.24 21.47
CA ASP A 193 7.03 -7.83 21.06
C ASP A 193 6.61 -7.60 19.60
N GLY A 194 5.45 -8.14 19.23
CA GLY A 194 5.00 -8.30 17.86
C GLY A 194 4.94 -6.99 17.07
N TRP A 195 4.58 -5.86 17.68
CA TRP A 195 4.56 -4.58 16.98
C TRP A 195 5.95 -4.14 16.56
N ASN A 196 6.93 -4.22 17.44
CA ASN A 196 8.31 -3.84 17.16
C ASN A 196 8.92 -4.76 16.10
N LEU A 197 8.69 -6.07 16.24
CA LEU A 197 9.16 -7.07 15.28
C LEU A 197 8.61 -6.83 13.88
N ILE A 198 7.29 -6.61 13.76
CA ILE A 198 6.64 -6.44 12.45
C ILE A 198 7.03 -5.11 11.83
N ILE A 199 6.95 -4.01 12.57
CA ILE A 199 7.31 -2.68 12.05
C ILE A 199 8.79 -2.63 11.67
N GLY A 200 9.68 -3.14 12.53
CA GLY A 200 11.11 -3.16 12.26
C GLY A 200 11.44 -3.93 10.97
N ASN A 201 10.94 -5.16 10.84
CA ASN A 201 11.16 -5.96 9.63
C ASN A 201 10.51 -5.35 8.39
N LEU A 202 9.30 -4.78 8.52
CA LEU A 202 8.62 -4.12 7.41
C LEU A 202 9.43 -2.92 6.89
N MET A 203 9.98 -2.10 7.78
CA MET A 203 10.83 -0.97 7.39
C MET A 203 12.09 -1.42 6.65
N MET A 204 12.68 -2.54 7.04
CA MET A 204 13.85 -3.12 6.36
C MET A 204 13.54 -3.67 4.95
N THR A 205 12.27 -3.87 4.58
CA THR A 205 11.89 -4.30 3.23
C THR A 205 11.99 -3.19 2.18
N PHE A 206 12.07 -1.94 2.60
CA PHE A 206 12.27 -0.80 1.71
C PHE A 206 13.78 -0.54 1.56
N LYS A 207 14.28 -0.79 0.36
CA LYS A 207 15.72 -0.65 0.01
C LYS A 207 15.96 0.61 -0.78
#